data_54b32021181582e42aab79d936206238
#
_entry.id   54b32021181582e42aab79d936206238
#
_cell.length_a   1.000
_cell.length_b   1.000
_cell.length_c   1.000
_cell.angle_alpha   90.00
_cell.angle_beta   90.00
_cell.angle_gamma   90.00
#
_symmetry.space_group_name_H-M   'P 1'
#
loop_
_entity.id
_entity.type
_entity.pdbx_description
1 polymer ?
#
loop_
_entity_poly.entity_id
_entity_poly.type
_entity_poly.pdbx_seq_one_letter_code
_entity_poly.pdbx_strand_id
1 'polypeptide(L)'
;MKLNHFLTTFFLLTTFGCSSKFIVKSEPPDANVYFLDTKSGEKKSIGKTPLEMPAEDVKKAVENMPSPGEFYTLIVEKNGFETQTFNLPTAQYTTLVTSLDVKLKEGAVQKELRLAKTILDQLFLAQKFALKNQFERAHIEIDKVIEQFPYFSRALTMRASIYFAQKNYSESLRWFEESLKIEPTLDEAIKMAAKLRSMPGVAAKAALPLRNVSSTSNSKSTENTGDKK
;
A
#
# COMPACT_ATOMS: atom_id res chain seq x y z
N MET A 1 38.04 54.48 -59.95
CA MET A 1 38.19 54.13 -58.54
C MET A 1 36.94 53.28 -58.14
N LYS A 2 37.10 51.98 -58.06
CA LYS A 2 36.05 51.06 -57.59
C LYS A 2 36.53 50.40 -56.33
N LEU A 3 35.90 50.70 -55.22
CA LEU A 3 36.18 50.19 -53.89
C LEU A 3 35.41 48.87 -53.71
N ASN A 4 36.13 47.77 -53.71
CA ASN A 4 35.60 46.45 -53.42
C ASN A 4 35.42 46.28 -51.91
N HIS A 5 34.18 46.22 -51.47
CA HIS A 5 33.82 45.77 -50.15
C HIS A 5 33.84 44.24 -50.11
N PHE A 6 34.87 43.68 -49.53
CA PHE A 6 34.96 42.27 -49.23
C PHE A 6 34.23 42.03 -47.91
N LEU A 7 32.93 41.66 -48.01
CA LEU A 7 32.14 41.32 -46.86
C LEU A 7 32.43 39.90 -46.39
N THR A 8 33.33 39.83 -45.40
CA THR A 8 33.65 38.58 -44.76
C THR A 8 32.50 38.14 -43.86
N THR A 9 31.65 37.28 -44.39
CA THR A 9 30.61 36.64 -43.63
C THR A 9 31.24 35.61 -42.69
N PHE A 10 31.41 35.98 -41.41
CA PHE A 10 31.80 35.09 -40.36
C PHE A 10 30.62 34.17 -40.01
N PHE A 11 30.63 32.98 -40.59
CA PHE A 11 29.64 31.92 -40.31
C PHE A 11 29.97 31.31 -38.93
N LEU A 12 29.25 31.78 -37.94
CA LEU A 12 29.29 31.20 -36.58
C LEU A 12 28.70 29.81 -36.64
N LEU A 13 29.52 28.77 -36.78
CA LEU A 13 29.11 27.40 -36.57
C LEU A 13 28.81 27.20 -35.07
N THR A 14 27.52 27.32 -34.68
CA THR A 14 27.08 26.81 -33.41
C THR A 14 27.09 25.29 -33.48
N THR A 15 28.16 24.69 -32.97
CA THR A 15 28.19 23.25 -32.74
C THR A 15 27.20 22.92 -31.65
N PHE A 16 26.03 22.45 -32.03
CA PHE A 16 25.12 21.73 -31.10
C PHE A 16 25.85 20.44 -30.71
N GLY A 17 26.63 20.51 -29.64
CA GLY A 17 27.19 19.33 -29.02
C GLY A 17 26.05 18.45 -28.54
N CYS A 18 25.79 17.30 -29.16
CA CYS A 18 24.98 16.25 -28.60
C CYS A 18 25.58 15.80 -27.29
N SER A 19 25.16 16.38 -26.20
CA SER A 19 25.55 15.95 -24.86
C SER A 19 24.79 14.67 -24.53
N SER A 20 25.50 13.56 -24.40
CA SER A 20 24.95 12.30 -23.89
C SER A 20 24.43 12.50 -22.47
N LYS A 21 23.20 12.07 -22.20
CA LYS A 21 22.55 12.24 -20.90
C LYS A 21 22.26 10.90 -20.24
N PHE A 22 22.44 10.85 -18.94
CA PHE A 22 22.04 9.75 -18.08
C PHE A 22 20.80 10.19 -17.31
N ILE A 23 19.72 9.42 -17.42
CA ILE A 23 18.43 9.75 -16.83
C ILE A 23 17.97 8.56 -15.99
N VAL A 24 17.65 8.81 -14.72
CA VAL A 24 17.03 7.81 -13.83
C VAL A 24 15.72 8.37 -13.32
N LYS A 25 14.64 7.67 -13.60
CA LYS A 25 13.30 7.97 -13.07
C LYS A 25 12.84 6.84 -12.18
N SER A 26 12.04 7.16 -11.18
CA SER A 26 11.40 6.12 -10.36
C SER A 26 9.93 6.44 -10.10
N GLU A 27 9.16 5.38 -9.87
CA GLU A 27 7.80 5.46 -9.37
C GLU A 27 7.73 4.63 -8.07
N PRO A 28 7.49 5.31 -6.91
CA PRO A 28 7.31 6.75 -6.72
C PRO A 28 8.63 7.55 -6.89
N PRO A 29 8.55 8.88 -7.14
CA PRO A 29 9.72 9.75 -7.28
C PRO A 29 10.46 9.93 -5.94
N ASP A 30 11.55 10.74 -5.93
CA ASP A 30 12.39 11.01 -4.75
C ASP A 30 13.11 9.78 -4.17
N ALA A 31 13.45 8.80 -5.01
CA ALA A 31 14.32 7.71 -4.61
C ALA A 31 15.79 8.15 -4.67
N ASN A 32 16.59 7.75 -3.69
CA ASN A 32 18.02 7.99 -3.68
C ASN A 32 18.71 7.06 -4.69
N VAL A 33 19.68 7.60 -5.42
CA VAL A 33 20.44 6.87 -6.44
C VAL A 33 21.91 6.84 -6.04
N TYR A 34 22.50 5.64 -6.08
CA TYR A 34 23.89 5.42 -5.69
C TYR A 34 24.60 4.56 -6.72
N PHE A 35 25.91 4.78 -6.87
CA PHE A 35 26.81 3.77 -7.41
C PHE A 35 27.42 2.96 -6.26
N LEU A 36 27.52 1.66 -6.43
CA LEU A 36 28.13 0.74 -5.48
C LEU A 36 29.59 0.49 -5.87
N ASP A 37 30.51 0.81 -4.97
CA ASP A 37 31.86 0.29 -5.05
C ASP A 37 31.87 -1.18 -4.60
N THR A 38 32.05 -2.07 -5.54
CA THR A 38 31.98 -3.53 -5.29
C THR A 38 33.16 -4.07 -4.48
N LYS A 39 34.25 -3.32 -4.32
CA LYS A 39 35.39 -3.74 -3.47
C LYS A 39 35.24 -3.31 -2.04
N SER A 40 34.85 -2.06 -1.81
CA SER A 40 34.66 -1.52 -0.46
C SER A 40 33.27 -1.78 0.09
N GLY A 41 32.27 -2.04 -0.78
CA GLY A 41 30.86 -2.09 -0.42
C GLY A 41 30.24 -0.72 -0.15
N GLU A 42 30.99 0.36 -0.43
CA GLU A 42 30.53 1.72 -0.17
C GLU A 42 29.57 2.21 -1.26
N LYS A 43 28.53 2.93 -0.84
CA LYS A 43 27.53 3.54 -1.73
C LYS A 43 27.88 5.01 -1.93
N LYS A 44 28.20 5.40 -3.15
CA LYS A 44 28.41 6.80 -3.52
C LYS A 44 27.12 7.40 -4.06
N SER A 45 26.56 8.36 -3.35
CA SER A 45 25.32 9.04 -3.75
C SER A 45 25.58 9.92 -4.98
N ILE A 46 24.68 9.83 -5.96
CA ILE A 46 24.69 10.66 -7.18
C ILE A 46 23.45 11.54 -7.32
N GLY A 47 22.45 11.39 -6.46
CA GLY A 47 21.27 12.24 -6.42
C GLY A 47 19.99 11.51 -6.10
N LYS A 48 18.86 12.12 -6.47
CA LYS A 48 17.52 11.60 -6.31
C LYS A 48 16.75 11.60 -7.60
N THR A 49 15.83 10.66 -7.76
CA THR A 49 14.93 10.61 -8.92
C THR A 49 13.84 11.69 -8.86
N PRO A 50 13.45 12.30 -10.01
CA PRO A 50 14.06 12.14 -11.32
C PRO A 50 15.46 12.75 -11.38
N LEU A 51 16.48 11.95 -11.74
CA LEU A 51 17.86 12.37 -11.88
C LEU A 51 18.19 12.50 -13.37
N GLU A 52 18.73 13.64 -13.75
CA GLU A 52 19.28 13.87 -15.08
C GLU A 52 20.67 14.47 -14.93
N MET A 53 21.67 13.83 -15.52
CA MET A 53 23.05 14.30 -15.47
C MET A 53 23.78 14.03 -16.80
N PRO A 54 24.78 14.87 -17.15
CA PRO A 54 25.65 14.62 -18.30
C PRO A 54 26.41 13.29 -18.13
N ALA A 55 26.63 12.58 -19.23
CA ALA A 55 27.39 11.33 -19.20
C ALA A 55 28.83 11.52 -18.65
N GLU A 56 29.40 12.69 -18.85
CA GLU A 56 30.76 13.04 -18.32
C GLU A 56 30.76 13.06 -16.77
N ASP A 57 29.67 13.53 -16.14
CA ASP A 57 29.58 13.56 -14.69
C ASP A 57 29.36 12.16 -14.11
N VAL A 58 28.62 11.29 -14.83
CA VAL A 58 28.58 9.87 -14.50
C VAL A 58 29.97 9.26 -14.55
N LYS A 59 30.72 9.52 -15.61
CA LYS A 59 32.11 9.04 -15.76
C LYS A 59 32.97 9.48 -14.57
N LYS A 60 32.94 10.76 -14.21
CA LYS A 60 33.64 11.28 -13.02
C LYS A 60 33.19 10.62 -11.72
N ALA A 61 31.89 10.35 -11.59
CA ALA A 61 31.33 9.70 -10.40
C ALA A 61 31.89 8.28 -10.19
N VAL A 62 32.19 7.57 -11.29
CA VAL A 62 32.69 6.18 -11.25
C VAL A 62 34.21 6.07 -11.53
N GLU A 63 34.89 7.15 -11.88
CA GLU A 63 36.33 7.15 -12.33
C GLU A 63 37.27 6.52 -11.30
N ASN A 64 36.99 6.70 -10.01
CA ASN A 64 37.76 6.14 -8.91
C ASN A 64 37.17 4.87 -8.31
N MET A 65 36.12 4.34 -8.91
CA MET A 65 35.52 3.09 -8.45
C MET A 65 36.15 1.92 -9.19
N PRO A 66 36.62 0.91 -8.47
CA PRO A 66 37.09 -0.30 -9.12
C PRO A 66 35.90 -0.98 -9.80
N SER A 67 35.92 -0.99 -11.12
CA SER A 67 34.95 -1.72 -11.90
C SER A 67 35.24 -3.23 -11.80
N PRO A 68 34.29 -4.08 -11.39
CA PRO A 68 34.50 -5.52 -11.42
C PRO A 68 34.33 -6.11 -12.84
N GLY A 69 34.84 -5.41 -13.86
CA GLY A 69 34.72 -5.79 -15.27
C GLY A 69 33.97 -4.76 -16.11
N GLU A 70 33.02 -5.20 -16.91
CA GLU A 70 32.32 -4.39 -17.90
C GLU A 70 31.09 -3.63 -17.36
N PHE A 71 30.79 -3.72 -16.05
CA PHE A 71 29.57 -3.18 -15.46
C PHE A 71 29.82 -2.34 -14.21
N TYR A 72 29.02 -1.30 -14.05
CA TYR A 72 28.85 -0.57 -12.79
C TYR A 72 27.51 -0.93 -12.16
N THR A 73 27.50 -1.06 -10.84
CA THR A 73 26.27 -1.37 -10.10
C THR A 73 25.61 -0.09 -9.62
N LEU A 74 24.40 0.18 -10.13
CA LEU A 74 23.53 1.26 -9.69
C LEU A 74 22.51 0.74 -8.69
N ILE A 75 22.33 1.47 -7.60
CA ILE A 75 21.34 1.15 -6.57
C ILE A 75 20.32 2.28 -6.50
N VAL A 76 19.04 1.94 -6.49
CA VAL A 76 17.93 2.87 -6.30
C VAL A 76 17.18 2.47 -5.03
N GLU A 77 17.15 3.37 -4.05
CA GLU A 77 16.58 3.14 -2.73
C GLU A 77 15.57 4.21 -2.33
N LYS A 78 14.45 3.79 -1.75
CA LYS A 78 13.47 4.67 -1.13
C LYS A 78 12.93 4.03 0.14
N ASN A 79 12.79 4.83 1.20
CA ASN A 79 12.24 4.35 2.46
C ASN A 79 10.85 3.73 2.27
N GLY A 80 10.66 2.52 2.78
CA GLY A 80 9.42 1.77 2.65
C GLY A 80 9.30 0.93 1.37
N PHE A 81 10.30 0.97 0.50
CA PHE A 81 10.36 0.22 -0.76
C PHE A 81 11.54 -0.74 -0.79
N GLU A 82 11.44 -1.77 -1.62
CA GLU A 82 12.52 -2.71 -1.86
C GLU A 82 13.63 -2.01 -2.65
N THR A 83 14.89 -2.18 -2.22
CA THR A 83 16.06 -1.71 -2.95
C THR A 83 16.14 -2.37 -4.32
N GLN A 84 16.32 -1.60 -5.37
CA GLN A 84 16.56 -2.09 -6.73
C GLN A 84 18.01 -1.91 -7.12
N THR A 85 18.57 -2.94 -7.73
CA THR A 85 19.98 -2.96 -8.16
C THR A 85 20.05 -3.23 -9.65
N PHE A 86 20.84 -2.45 -10.38
CA PHE A 86 21.02 -2.54 -11.83
C PHE A 86 22.50 -2.60 -12.17
N ASN A 87 22.88 -3.51 -13.07
CA ASN A 87 24.22 -3.56 -13.63
C ASN A 87 24.23 -2.83 -14.96
N LEU A 88 24.95 -1.73 -15.02
CA LEU A 88 25.05 -0.84 -16.18
C LEU A 88 26.36 -1.06 -16.91
N PRO A 89 26.35 -1.40 -18.22
CA PRO A 89 27.57 -1.62 -18.99
C PRO A 89 28.43 -0.35 -19.08
N THR A 90 29.71 -0.46 -18.83
CA THR A 90 30.67 0.66 -18.89
C THR A 90 30.73 1.33 -20.27
N ALA A 91 30.53 0.59 -21.35
CA ALA A 91 30.61 1.10 -22.72
C ALA A 91 29.44 2.05 -23.09
N GLN A 92 28.32 2.02 -22.38
CA GLN A 92 27.13 2.82 -22.72
C GLN A 92 27.19 4.27 -22.24
N TYR A 93 28.14 4.63 -21.35
CA TYR A 93 28.20 6.01 -20.81
C TYR A 93 28.81 7.02 -21.75
N THR A 94 29.39 6.60 -22.86
CA THR A 94 30.17 7.48 -23.71
C THR A 94 29.44 7.96 -24.95
N THR A 95 28.30 7.36 -25.35
CA THR A 95 27.76 7.63 -26.69
C THR A 95 26.25 7.73 -26.81
N LEU A 96 25.41 7.41 -25.76
CA LEU A 96 23.97 7.35 -25.91
C LEU A 96 23.23 7.93 -24.70
N VAL A 97 22.01 8.44 -24.91
CA VAL A 97 21.07 8.76 -23.83
C VAL A 97 20.66 7.46 -23.17
N THR A 98 21.11 7.26 -21.92
CA THR A 98 20.68 6.10 -21.12
C THR A 98 19.55 6.54 -20.22
N SER A 99 18.35 6.01 -20.43
CA SER A 99 17.18 6.22 -19.57
C SER A 99 16.85 4.94 -18.82
N LEU A 100 16.73 5.05 -17.50
CA LEU A 100 16.31 3.98 -16.61
C LEU A 100 15.03 4.38 -15.89
N ASP A 101 13.94 3.67 -16.18
CA ASP A 101 12.65 3.84 -15.51
C ASP A 101 12.44 2.71 -14.48
N VAL A 102 12.43 3.06 -13.20
CA VAL A 102 12.41 2.12 -12.08
C VAL A 102 11.07 2.14 -11.39
N LYS A 103 10.34 1.03 -11.41
CA LYS A 103 9.15 0.83 -10.56
C LYS A 103 9.57 0.18 -9.25
N LEU A 104 9.55 0.97 -8.18
CA LEU A 104 9.88 0.48 -6.86
C LEU A 104 8.72 -0.32 -6.29
N LYS A 105 9.00 -1.51 -5.77
CA LYS A 105 8.03 -2.35 -5.07
C LYS A 105 7.97 -1.95 -3.61
N GLU A 106 6.76 -1.84 -3.06
CA GLU A 106 6.61 -1.62 -1.62
C GLU A 106 7.27 -2.76 -0.83
N GLY A 107 8.08 -2.39 0.16
CA GLY A 107 8.67 -3.32 1.10
C GLY A 107 7.61 -4.00 1.98
N ALA A 108 7.96 -5.14 2.57
CA ALA A 108 7.05 -5.91 3.42
C ALA A 108 6.49 -5.06 4.57
N VAL A 109 7.34 -4.32 5.27
CA VAL A 109 6.95 -3.44 6.38
C VAL A 109 5.93 -2.37 5.94
N GLN A 110 6.11 -1.77 4.77
CA GLN A 110 5.19 -0.76 4.26
C GLN A 110 3.83 -1.36 3.90
N LYS A 111 3.81 -2.58 3.35
CA LYS A 111 2.57 -3.32 3.07
C LYS A 111 1.81 -3.64 4.37
N GLU A 112 2.52 -4.12 5.39
CA GLU A 112 1.94 -4.40 6.71
C GLU A 112 1.38 -3.15 7.37
N LEU A 113 2.13 -2.03 7.32
CA LEU A 113 1.68 -0.76 7.87
C LEU A 113 0.42 -0.23 7.18
N ARG A 114 0.36 -0.34 5.85
CA ARG A 114 -0.83 0.03 5.08
C ARG A 114 -2.03 -0.85 5.44
N LEU A 115 -1.80 -2.16 5.59
CA LEU A 115 -2.84 -3.09 6.01
C LEU A 115 -3.35 -2.77 7.41
N ALA A 116 -2.45 -2.55 8.37
CA ALA A 116 -2.81 -2.14 9.73
C ALA A 116 -3.61 -0.84 9.75
N LYS A 117 -3.20 0.16 8.95
CA LYS A 117 -3.95 1.41 8.78
C LYS A 117 -5.37 1.15 8.25
N THR A 118 -5.51 0.32 7.23
CA THR A 118 -6.83 -0.02 6.66
C THR A 118 -7.75 -0.66 7.71
N ILE A 119 -7.23 -1.61 8.49
CA ILE A 119 -7.97 -2.25 9.58
C ILE A 119 -8.42 -1.21 10.60
N LEU A 120 -7.52 -0.36 11.05
CA LEU A 120 -7.82 0.69 12.03
C LEU A 120 -8.89 1.65 11.50
N ASP A 121 -8.78 2.10 10.24
CA ASP A 121 -9.77 2.98 9.63
C ASP A 121 -11.17 2.34 9.61
N GLN A 122 -11.27 1.04 9.29
CA GLN A 122 -12.54 0.29 9.30
C GLN A 122 -13.10 0.14 10.71
N LEU A 123 -12.26 -0.17 11.71
CA LEU A 123 -12.69 -0.25 13.11
C LEU A 123 -13.22 1.10 13.64
N PHE A 124 -12.51 2.19 13.36
CA PHE A 124 -12.98 3.53 13.75
C PHE A 124 -14.27 3.91 13.04
N LEU A 125 -14.43 3.52 11.78
CA LEU A 125 -15.65 3.79 11.03
C LEU A 125 -16.83 2.98 11.59
N ALA A 126 -16.64 1.71 11.91
CA ALA A 126 -17.64 0.87 12.59
C ALA A 126 -18.05 1.49 13.93
N GLN A 127 -17.10 1.90 14.76
CA GLN A 127 -17.36 2.58 16.03
C GLN A 127 -18.15 3.88 15.84
N LYS A 128 -17.76 4.70 14.87
CA LYS A 128 -18.42 5.98 14.54
C LYS A 128 -19.90 5.74 14.14
N PHE A 129 -20.18 4.70 13.35
CA PHE A 129 -21.55 4.35 12.97
C PHE A 129 -22.34 3.83 14.16
N ALA A 130 -21.76 2.98 15.00
CA ALA A 130 -22.40 2.46 16.21
C ALA A 130 -22.81 3.60 17.17
N LEU A 131 -21.92 4.57 17.40
CA LEU A 131 -22.19 5.76 18.23
C LEU A 131 -23.33 6.63 17.68
N LYS A 132 -23.60 6.56 16.37
CA LYS A 132 -24.72 7.25 15.72
C LYS A 132 -25.98 6.38 15.58
N ASN A 133 -26.02 5.23 16.23
CA ASN A 133 -27.07 4.22 16.11
C ASN A 133 -27.30 3.72 14.67
N GLN A 134 -26.31 3.84 13.78
CA GLN A 134 -26.32 3.33 12.41
C GLN A 134 -25.74 1.92 12.39
N PHE A 135 -26.39 0.99 13.06
CA PHE A 135 -25.84 -0.32 13.37
C PHE A 135 -25.60 -1.19 12.14
N GLU A 136 -26.48 -1.16 11.13
CA GLU A 136 -26.26 -1.90 9.88
C GLU A 136 -24.97 -1.50 9.20
N ARG A 137 -24.69 -0.19 9.16
CA ARG A 137 -23.43 0.33 8.59
C ARG A 137 -22.24 -0.05 9.45
N ALA A 138 -22.41 -0.04 10.78
CA ALA A 138 -21.35 -0.48 11.68
C ALA A 138 -21.00 -1.96 11.47
N HIS A 139 -22.00 -2.83 11.26
CA HIS A 139 -21.79 -4.24 10.95
C HIS A 139 -21.08 -4.42 9.61
N ILE A 140 -21.47 -3.70 8.56
CA ILE A 140 -20.79 -3.76 7.26
C ILE A 140 -19.31 -3.46 7.38
N GLU A 141 -18.92 -2.43 8.15
CA GLU A 141 -17.51 -2.09 8.30
C GLU A 141 -16.73 -3.11 9.13
N ILE A 142 -17.32 -3.66 10.19
CA ILE A 142 -16.64 -4.67 11.00
C ILE A 142 -16.56 -6.03 10.27
N ASP A 143 -17.56 -6.36 9.45
CA ASP A 143 -17.57 -7.58 8.66
C ASP A 143 -16.40 -7.62 7.65
N LYS A 144 -16.07 -6.49 7.02
CA LYS A 144 -14.88 -6.39 6.15
C LYS A 144 -13.59 -6.77 6.87
N VAL A 145 -13.47 -6.43 8.14
CA VAL A 145 -12.29 -6.79 8.96
C VAL A 145 -12.33 -8.28 9.30
N ILE A 146 -13.48 -8.81 9.73
CA ILE A 146 -13.63 -10.21 10.14
C ILE A 146 -13.46 -11.15 8.94
N GLU A 147 -13.96 -10.80 7.76
CA GLU A 147 -13.78 -11.59 6.53
C GLU A 147 -12.31 -11.72 6.13
N GLN A 148 -11.53 -10.65 6.28
CA GLN A 148 -10.08 -10.67 6.00
C GLN A 148 -9.27 -11.33 7.12
N PHE A 149 -9.70 -11.16 8.38
CA PHE A 149 -8.98 -11.59 9.58
C PHE A 149 -9.93 -12.26 10.57
N PRO A 150 -10.40 -13.50 10.28
CA PRO A 150 -11.40 -14.19 11.10
C PRO A 150 -10.94 -14.50 12.53
N TYR A 151 -9.62 -14.51 12.76
CA TYR A 151 -9.02 -14.74 14.08
C TYR A 151 -8.60 -13.46 14.80
N PHE A 152 -9.05 -12.30 14.33
CA PHE A 152 -8.77 -11.04 15.01
C PHE A 152 -9.78 -10.80 16.13
N SER A 153 -9.46 -11.27 17.33
CA SER A 153 -10.31 -11.25 18.54
C SER A 153 -10.94 -9.88 18.82
N ARG A 154 -10.18 -8.80 18.62
CA ARG A 154 -10.68 -7.43 18.85
C ARG A 154 -11.77 -6.99 17.87
N ALA A 155 -11.77 -7.48 16.64
CA ALA A 155 -12.85 -7.21 15.69
C ALA A 155 -14.13 -7.93 16.13
N LEU A 156 -14.02 -9.17 16.62
CA LEU A 156 -15.15 -9.91 17.17
C LEU A 156 -15.70 -9.24 18.44
N THR A 157 -14.83 -8.74 19.31
CA THR A 157 -15.21 -7.96 20.50
C THR A 157 -15.95 -6.68 20.11
N MET A 158 -15.50 -5.98 19.09
CA MET A 158 -16.20 -4.78 18.59
C MET A 158 -17.57 -5.14 18.02
N ARG A 159 -17.71 -6.23 17.26
CA ARG A 159 -18.99 -6.74 16.79
C ARG A 159 -19.94 -7.05 17.94
N ALA A 160 -19.44 -7.70 18.99
CA ALA A 160 -20.19 -7.97 20.21
C ALA A 160 -20.67 -6.67 20.86
N SER A 161 -19.82 -5.65 20.94
CA SER A 161 -20.16 -4.35 21.51
C SER A 161 -21.21 -3.60 20.68
N ILE A 162 -21.21 -3.74 19.35
CA ILE A 162 -22.25 -3.19 18.47
C ILE A 162 -23.60 -3.87 18.78
N TYR A 163 -23.64 -5.20 18.90
CA TYR A 163 -24.87 -5.91 19.31
C TYR A 163 -25.33 -5.52 20.72
N PHE A 164 -24.39 -5.27 21.63
CA PHE A 164 -24.72 -4.76 22.96
C PHE A 164 -25.44 -3.39 22.88
N ALA A 165 -24.91 -2.48 22.06
CA ALA A 165 -25.53 -1.17 21.84
C ALA A 165 -26.93 -1.26 21.21
N GLN A 166 -27.15 -2.27 20.35
CA GLN A 166 -28.48 -2.60 19.80
C GLN A 166 -29.43 -3.23 20.81
N LYS A 167 -28.98 -3.50 22.04
CA LYS A 167 -29.71 -4.27 23.07
C LYS A 167 -29.99 -5.73 22.65
N ASN A 168 -29.25 -6.23 21.65
CA ASN A 168 -29.28 -7.63 21.25
C ASN A 168 -28.26 -8.43 22.08
N TYR A 169 -28.60 -8.62 23.35
CA TYR A 169 -27.69 -9.16 24.34
C TYR A 169 -27.25 -10.61 24.06
N SER A 170 -28.15 -11.41 23.45
CA SER A 170 -27.82 -12.79 23.11
C SER A 170 -26.76 -12.90 22.03
N GLU A 171 -26.89 -12.12 20.94
CA GLU A 171 -25.87 -12.07 19.90
C GLU A 171 -24.57 -11.44 20.43
N SER A 172 -24.68 -10.40 21.25
CA SER A 172 -23.54 -9.80 21.93
C SER A 172 -22.75 -10.84 22.74
N LEU A 173 -23.42 -11.63 23.58
CA LEU A 173 -22.76 -12.68 24.37
C LEU A 173 -22.06 -13.69 23.47
N ARG A 174 -22.70 -14.14 22.41
CA ARG A 174 -22.12 -15.10 21.46
C ARG A 174 -20.81 -14.59 20.85
N TRP A 175 -20.79 -13.35 20.38
CA TRP A 175 -19.59 -12.77 19.77
C TRP A 175 -18.48 -12.49 20.78
N PHE A 176 -18.79 -12.12 22.02
CA PHE A 176 -17.78 -12.07 23.08
C PHE A 176 -17.19 -13.46 23.36
N GLU A 177 -18.02 -14.52 23.40
CA GLU A 177 -17.54 -15.88 23.59
C GLU A 177 -16.68 -16.37 22.41
N GLU A 178 -17.03 -16.05 21.17
CA GLU A 178 -16.18 -16.34 20.00
C GLU A 178 -14.83 -15.61 20.09
N SER A 179 -14.83 -14.35 20.52
CA SER A 179 -13.59 -13.60 20.75
C SER A 179 -12.70 -14.27 21.81
N LEU A 180 -13.30 -14.76 22.91
CA LEU A 180 -12.58 -15.44 24.01
C LEU A 180 -12.05 -16.82 23.63
N LYS A 181 -12.60 -17.48 22.62
CA LYS A 181 -12.03 -18.73 22.08
C LYS A 181 -10.67 -18.46 21.42
N ILE A 182 -10.48 -17.28 20.83
CA ILE A 182 -9.25 -16.88 20.17
C ILE A 182 -8.26 -16.28 21.18
N GLU A 183 -8.73 -15.38 22.04
CA GLU A 183 -7.92 -14.66 23.02
C GLU A 183 -8.58 -14.76 24.40
N PRO A 184 -8.31 -15.84 25.18
CA PRO A 184 -8.95 -16.08 26.47
C PRO A 184 -8.66 -15.02 27.54
N THR A 185 -7.61 -14.22 27.35
CA THR A 185 -7.15 -13.20 28.30
C THR A 185 -7.69 -11.80 28.02
N LEU A 186 -8.59 -11.64 27.07
CA LEU A 186 -9.13 -10.34 26.68
C LEU A 186 -10.09 -9.80 27.75
N ASP A 187 -9.58 -8.95 28.63
CA ASP A 187 -10.28 -8.43 29.83
C ASP A 187 -11.66 -7.85 29.53
N GLU A 188 -11.79 -7.06 28.47
CA GLU A 188 -13.05 -6.45 28.05
C GLU A 188 -14.08 -7.52 27.73
N ALA A 189 -13.71 -8.52 26.94
CA ALA A 189 -14.60 -9.60 26.55
C ALA A 189 -14.99 -10.47 27.78
N ILE A 190 -14.06 -10.75 28.69
CA ILE A 190 -14.33 -11.47 29.94
C ILE A 190 -15.39 -10.74 30.76
N LYS A 191 -15.20 -9.45 31.03
CA LYS A 191 -16.12 -8.64 31.86
C LYS A 191 -17.50 -8.54 31.21
N MET A 192 -17.54 -8.31 29.91
CA MET A 192 -18.81 -8.16 29.21
C MET A 192 -19.56 -9.49 29.07
N ALA A 193 -18.88 -10.59 28.78
CA ALA A 193 -19.50 -11.92 28.75
C ALA A 193 -20.06 -12.32 30.13
N ALA A 194 -19.30 -12.08 31.21
CA ALA A 194 -19.78 -12.35 32.57
C ALA A 194 -21.04 -11.54 32.91
N LYS A 195 -21.04 -10.25 32.59
CA LYS A 195 -22.21 -9.36 32.76
C LYS A 195 -23.41 -9.87 31.96
N LEU A 196 -23.23 -10.25 30.72
CA LEU A 196 -24.30 -10.71 29.84
C LEU A 196 -24.88 -12.07 30.30
N ARG A 197 -24.02 -12.99 30.79
CA ARG A 197 -24.45 -14.28 31.35
C ARG A 197 -25.31 -14.11 32.60
N SER A 198 -25.08 -13.06 33.38
CA SER A 198 -25.90 -12.76 34.57
C SER A 198 -27.27 -12.19 34.25
N MET A 199 -27.54 -11.79 33.00
CA MET A 199 -28.86 -11.27 32.59
C MET A 199 -29.83 -12.40 32.33
N PRO A 200 -31.09 -12.33 32.87
CA PRO A 200 -32.09 -13.39 32.71
C PRO A 200 -32.36 -13.70 31.23
N GLY A 201 -32.31 -14.97 30.85
CA GLY A 201 -32.66 -15.46 29.50
C GLY A 201 -31.66 -15.18 28.40
N VAL A 202 -30.61 -14.42 28.66
CA VAL A 202 -29.60 -14.09 27.64
C VAL A 202 -28.74 -15.31 27.27
N ALA A 203 -28.22 -16.03 28.26
CA ALA A 203 -27.44 -17.24 28.05
C ALA A 203 -28.20 -18.35 27.32
N ALA A 204 -29.46 -18.55 27.69
CA ALA A 204 -30.31 -19.54 27.04
C ALA A 204 -30.54 -19.23 25.54
N LYS A 205 -30.76 -17.97 25.20
CA LYS A 205 -30.90 -17.54 23.79
C LYS A 205 -29.60 -17.60 23.02
N ALA A 206 -28.47 -17.30 23.66
CA ALA A 206 -27.17 -17.36 23.05
C ALA A 206 -26.72 -18.79 22.68
N ALA A 207 -27.19 -19.79 23.44
CA ALA A 207 -26.89 -21.20 23.18
C ALA A 207 -27.68 -21.79 21.98
N LEU A 208 -28.70 -21.10 21.47
CA LEU A 208 -29.45 -21.56 20.29
C LEU A 208 -28.61 -21.37 19.02
N PRO A 209 -28.65 -22.32 18.04
CA PRO A 209 -27.95 -22.18 16.79
C PRO A 209 -28.40 -20.94 16.01
N LEU A 210 -27.48 -20.30 15.32
CA LEU A 210 -27.76 -19.16 14.44
C LEU A 210 -28.83 -19.56 13.42
N ARG A 211 -29.97 -18.90 13.45
CA ARG A 211 -30.94 -19.00 12.36
C ARG A 211 -30.33 -18.34 11.16
N ASN A 212 -29.99 -19.11 10.12
CA ASN A 212 -29.48 -18.57 8.87
C ASN A 212 -30.46 -17.53 8.32
N VAL A 213 -30.12 -16.24 8.43
CA VAL A 213 -30.89 -15.12 7.87
C VAL A 213 -30.49 -14.86 6.42
N SER A 214 -30.03 -15.87 5.70
CA SER A 214 -29.60 -15.75 4.30
C SER A 214 -30.54 -16.41 3.30
N SER A 215 -31.90 -16.41 3.56
CA SER A 215 -32.84 -16.89 2.53
C SER A 215 -34.25 -16.30 2.61
N THR A 216 -34.34 -14.95 2.68
CA THR A 216 -35.68 -14.33 2.55
C THR A 216 -35.59 -13.02 1.77
N SER A 217 -35.08 -13.11 0.56
CA SER A 217 -35.30 -12.06 -0.44
C SER A 217 -35.33 -12.66 -1.84
N ASN A 218 -36.25 -13.62 -2.08
CA ASN A 218 -36.70 -13.91 -3.45
C ASN A 218 -37.91 -14.86 -3.41
N SER A 219 -39.07 -14.32 -3.10
CA SER A 219 -40.33 -14.93 -3.55
C SER A 219 -41.48 -13.94 -3.35
N LYS A 220 -41.66 -13.02 -4.29
CA LYS A 220 -42.97 -12.47 -4.65
C LYS A 220 -42.84 -11.53 -5.84
N SER A 221 -42.91 -12.11 -7.01
CA SER A 221 -43.53 -11.45 -8.18
C SER A 221 -43.61 -12.45 -9.33
N THR A 222 -44.57 -13.33 -9.29
CA THR A 222 -45.19 -13.93 -10.49
C THR A 222 -46.49 -14.55 -10.03
N GLU A 223 -47.56 -13.83 -10.28
CA GLU A 223 -48.86 -14.38 -10.71
C GLU A 223 -49.84 -13.24 -10.71
N ASN A 224 -50.12 -12.68 -11.83
CA ASN A 224 -51.48 -12.37 -12.23
C ASN A 224 -51.52 -12.01 -13.72
N THR A 225 -51.55 -12.99 -14.58
CA THR A 225 -52.17 -12.90 -15.90
C THR A 225 -53.53 -13.54 -15.78
N GLY A 226 -54.48 -12.69 -15.45
CA GLY A 226 -55.90 -12.99 -15.55
C GLY A 226 -56.40 -12.74 -16.96
N ASP A 227 -56.71 -13.80 -17.61
CA ASP A 227 -57.52 -13.96 -18.79
C ASP A 227 -58.87 -13.22 -18.65
N LYS A 228 -59.24 -12.43 -19.65
CA LYS A 228 -60.66 -12.33 -20.12
C LYS A 228 -60.80 -11.46 -21.40
N LYS A 229 -61.22 -12.16 -22.43
CA LYS A 229 -61.95 -11.75 -23.63
C LYS A 229 -61.24 -10.93 -24.69
#